data_9bb9503a1a1c3a2729619b9aeed93c37
#
_entry.id   9bb9503a1a1c3a2729619b9aeed93c37
#
_cell.length_a   1.000
_cell.length_b   1.000
_cell.length_c   1.000
_cell.angle_alpha   90.00
_cell.angle_beta   90.00
_cell.angle_gamma   90.00
#
_symmetry.space_group_name_H-M   'P 1'
#
loop_
_entity.id
_entity.type
_entity.pdbx_description
1 polymer ?
#
loop_
_entity_poly.entity_id
_entity_poly.type
_entity_poly.pdbx_seq_one_letter_code
_entity_poly.pdbx_strand_id
1 'polypeptide(L)'
;MSETFSILIDSRSRFETGQPGGEWLSMPTTTEQLHAAMKSVGITAENPQDFFINGFSNTEQYPFDVPLSVIQESTIDELNYLGKLLEMQGDEDRNKFTAAVTLGEHAGSVKDLINLAQNLDCYWIYPTVRTEADYGYYLIDELDELELPEEAKKYFKYEEYGRDAVLKDRGQFTDQGYIYNNGNTFSQWYNGRENDIPKEYKVMSFPEPEHPTPDKLEKDEAAPEQEEPQPGTQQEPPPQPRPVNPIILTADKPAEKIKEITDRLEQGITDLFDSERYKEYLQVMSKFHNYSFNNTLLIAMQKPDASLIAGFNAWKNNF
;
A
#
# COMPACT_ATOMS: atom_id res chain seq x y z
N MET A 1 17.21 1.93 13.49
CA MET A 1 16.00 1.17 13.15
C MET A 1 16.45 -0.23 12.81
N SER A 2 15.82 -1.22 13.40
CA SER A 2 16.08 -2.63 13.07
C SER A 2 15.15 -3.00 11.90
N GLU A 3 15.71 -3.62 10.86
CA GLU A 3 14.94 -4.09 9.72
C GLU A 3 14.02 -5.24 10.12
N THR A 4 12.75 -5.15 9.78
CA THR A 4 11.76 -6.21 10.05
C THR A 4 11.44 -7.00 8.79
N PHE A 5 11.31 -6.34 7.65
CA PHE A 5 11.19 -6.89 6.31
C PHE A 5 11.60 -5.83 5.28
N SER A 6 11.73 -6.21 4.03
CA SER A 6 12.04 -5.30 2.91
C SER A 6 11.02 -5.44 1.79
N ILE A 7 10.82 -4.36 1.06
CA ILE A 7 10.04 -4.34 -0.18
C ILE A 7 10.93 -3.92 -1.34
N LEU A 8 10.70 -4.48 -2.52
CA LEU A 8 11.33 -4.05 -3.75
C LEU A 8 10.43 -3.03 -4.43
N ILE A 9 10.86 -1.78 -4.49
CA ILE A 9 10.18 -0.75 -5.27
C ILE A 9 10.76 -0.68 -6.67
N ASP A 10 9.92 -0.39 -7.67
CA ASP A 10 10.35 -0.33 -9.06
C ASP A 10 9.51 0.69 -9.84
N SER A 11 9.98 1.07 -11.03
CA SER A 11 9.27 1.90 -12.01
C SER A 11 8.63 1.02 -13.08
N ARG A 12 7.32 1.21 -13.33
CA ARG A 12 6.59 0.44 -14.36
C ARG A 12 7.20 0.59 -15.72
N SER A 13 7.53 1.82 -16.12
CA SER A 13 8.11 2.11 -17.43
C SER A 13 9.48 1.43 -17.63
N ARG A 14 10.32 1.36 -16.59
CA ARG A 14 11.59 0.64 -16.62
C ARG A 14 11.37 -0.87 -16.67
N PHE A 15 10.47 -1.39 -15.86
CA PHE A 15 10.14 -2.81 -15.81
C PHE A 15 9.58 -3.30 -17.15
N GLU A 16 8.64 -2.59 -17.77
CA GLU A 16 8.03 -2.92 -19.05
C GLU A 16 9.03 -2.86 -20.21
N THR A 17 10.05 -2.01 -20.13
CA THR A 17 11.14 -1.93 -21.13
C THR A 17 12.24 -2.95 -20.91
N GLY A 18 12.11 -3.83 -19.90
CA GLY A 18 13.08 -4.88 -19.59
C GLY A 18 14.40 -4.37 -19.01
N GLN A 19 14.40 -3.16 -18.46
CA GLN A 19 15.54 -2.64 -17.71
C GLN A 19 15.51 -3.26 -16.29
N PRO A 20 16.49 -4.08 -15.89
CA PRO A 20 16.52 -4.64 -14.54
C PRO A 20 16.82 -3.56 -13.51
N GLY A 21 16.24 -3.69 -12.33
CA GLY A 21 16.69 -2.96 -11.17
C GLY A 21 15.61 -2.17 -10.43
N GLY A 22 14.80 -2.87 -9.63
CA GLY A 22 14.16 -2.25 -8.47
C GLY A 22 15.18 -1.92 -7.39
N GLU A 23 14.77 -1.16 -6.38
CA GLU A 23 15.55 -0.84 -5.19
C GLU A 23 14.88 -1.43 -3.96
N TRP A 24 15.66 -2.15 -3.14
CA TRP A 24 15.15 -2.72 -1.89
C TRP A 24 15.07 -1.63 -0.82
N LEU A 25 13.91 -1.51 -0.21
CA LEU A 25 13.62 -0.57 0.86
C LEU A 25 13.30 -1.34 2.14
N SER A 26 14.15 -1.17 3.16
CA SER A 26 13.94 -1.78 4.48
C SER A 26 12.77 -1.11 5.22
N MET A 27 11.96 -1.92 5.89
CA MET A 27 10.88 -1.47 6.76
C MET A 27 11.21 -1.75 8.22
N PRO A 28 10.93 -0.82 9.13
CA PRO A 28 10.40 0.52 8.90
C PRO A 28 11.42 1.46 8.24
N THR A 29 10.92 2.46 7.51
CA THR A 29 11.72 3.40 6.73
C THR A 29 11.51 4.86 7.15
N THR A 30 12.26 5.78 6.56
CA THR A 30 12.06 7.24 6.66
C THR A 30 11.71 7.82 5.29
N THR A 31 11.17 9.05 5.28
CA THR A 31 10.90 9.78 4.04
C THR A 31 12.15 9.95 3.19
N GLU A 32 13.32 10.21 3.81
CA GLU A 32 14.59 10.39 3.12
C GLU A 32 15.06 9.10 2.44
N GLN A 33 14.93 7.95 3.14
CA GLN A 33 15.26 6.63 2.59
C GLN A 33 14.33 6.26 1.44
N LEU A 34 13.03 6.50 1.62
CA LEU A 34 12.02 6.28 0.57
C LEU A 34 12.34 7.14 -0.67
N HIS A 35 12.64 8.45 -0.49
CA HIS A 35 13.02 9.35 -1.59
C HIS A 35 14.30 8.90 -2.30
N ALA A 36 15.30 8.45 -1.55
CA ALA A 36 16.54 7.93 -2.13
C ALA A 36 16.28 6.71 -3.00
N ALA A 37 15.48 5.75 -2.50
CA ALA A 37 15.09 4.56 -3.23
C ALA A 37 14.23 4.89 -4.47
N MET A 38 13.27 5.81 -4.37
CA MET A 38 12.47 6.26 -5.52
C MET A 38 13.34 6.92 -6.60
N LYS A 39 14.26 7.80 -6.21
CA LYS A 39 15.18 8.46 -7.16
C LYS A 39 16.08 7.47 -7.89
N SER A 40 16.57 6.43 -7.21
CA SER A 40 17.44 5.41 -7.83
C SER A 40 16.73 4.65 -8.97
N VAL A 41 15.40 4.52 -8.88
CA VAL A 41 14.58 3.88 -9.93
C VAL A 41 13.88 4.89 -10.86
N GLY A 42 14.21 6.20 -10.73
CA GLY A 42 13.71 7.25 -11.61
C GLY A 42 12.29 7.72 -11.32
N ILE A 43 11.80 7.54 -10.09
CA ILE A 43 10.49 7.99 -9.65
C ILE A 43 10.60 9.34 -8.94
N THR A 44 9.76 10.29 -9.35
CA THR A 44 9.67 11.65 -8.79
C THR A 44 8.23 12.10 -8.69
N ALA A 45 7.98 13.32 -8.21
CA ALA A 45 6.65 13.93 -8.16
C ALA A 45 6.04 14.15 -9.55
N GLU A 46 6.81 14.07 -10.64
CA GLU A 46 6.31 14.21 -12.01
C GLU A 46 5.73 12.91 -12.59
N ASN A 47 6.16 11.74 -12.08
CA ASN A 47 5.72 10.43 -12.55
C ASN A 47 5.26 9.47 -11.45
N PRO A 48 4.44 9.89 -10.48
CA PRO A 48 4.03 9.09 -9.32
C PRO A 48 3.29 7.79 -9.70
N GLN A 49 2.64 7.75 -10.86
CA GLN A 49 1.94 6.58 -11.39
C GLN A 49 2.88 5.44 -11.79
N ASP A 50 4.17 5.73 -11.96
CA ASP A 50 5.20 4.74 -12.31
C ASP A 50 5.59 3.87 -11.12
N PHE A 51 5.35 4.36 -9.90
CA PHE A 51 5.66 3.64 -8.67
C PHE A 51 4.84 2.36 -8.52
N PHE A 52 5.53 1.25 -8.22
CA PHE A 52 4.87 0.03 -7.77
C PHE A 52 5.81 -0.85 -6.92
N ILE A 53 5.23 -1.74 -6.13
CA ILE A 53 5.96 -2.72 -5.33
C ILE A 53 6.09 -4.00 -6.16
N ASN A 54 7.34 -4.43 -6.40
CA ASN A 54 7.67 -5.57 -7.25
C ASN A 54 8.19 -6.79 -6.48
N GLY A 55 8.42 -6.66 -5.17
CA GLY A 55 8.91 -7.76 -4.36
C GLY A 55 8.75 -7.53 -2.87
N PHE A 56 8.86 -8.63 -2.12
CA PHE A 56 8.84 -8.69 -0.67
C PHE A 56 9.91 -9.66 -0.20
N SER A 57 10.61 -9.32 0.88
CA SER A 57 11.58 -10.17 1.55
C SER A 57 11.45 -10.05 3.06
N ASN A 58 11.32 -11.14 3.74
CA ASN A 58 11.38 -11.21 5.20
C ASN A 58 12.83 -11.19 5.71
N THR A 59 13.01 -11.13 7.02
CA THR A 59 14.31 -11.23 7.70
C THR A 59 14.39 -12.49 8.55
N GLU A 60 15.60 -12.87 8.97
CA GLU A 60 15.77 -13.98 9.91
C GLU A 60 15.05 -13.75 11.24
N GLN A 61 14.88 -12.48 11.65
CA GLN A 61 14.17 -12.14 12.88
C GLN A 61 12.65 -12.22 12.72
N TYR A 62 12.14 -12.03 11.51
CA TYR A 62 10.72 -12.09 11.16
C TYR A 62 10.52 -12.98 9.93
N PRO A 63 10.66 -14.31 10.08
CA PRO A 63 10.55 -15.24 8.96
C PRO A 63 9.06 -15.54 8.62
N PHE A 64 8.21 -14.51 8.55
CA PHE A 64 6.82 -14.69 8.12
C PHE A 64 6.72 -14.57 6.60
N ASP A 65 5.80 -15.31 6.02
CA ASP A 65 5.56 -15.33 4.58
C ASP A 65 4.10 -14.98 4.27
N VAL A 66 3.93 -14.09 3.29
CA VAL A 66 2.61 -13.70 2.79
C VAL A 66 2.67 -13.58 1.26
N PRO A 67 1.56 -13.82 0.54
CA PRO A 67 1.52 -13.58 -0.89
C PRO A 67 1.93 -12.15 -1.25
N LEU A 68 2.73 -11.97 -2.30
CA LEU A 68 3.16 -10.64 -2.76
C LEU A 68 1.97 -9.70 -3.03
N SER A 69 0.83 -10.24 -3.46
CA SER A 69 -0.40 -9.46 -3.66
C SER A 69 -0.86 -8.74 -2.39
N VAL A 70 -0.72 -9.35 -1.22
CA VAL A 70 -1.05 -8.73 0.09
C VAL A 70 -0.24 -7.45 0.30
N ILE A 71 1.03 -7.46 -0.08
CA ILE A 71 1.94 -6.31 0.04
C ILE A 71 1.65 -5.27 -1.06
N GLN A 72 1.37 -5.70 -2.29
CA GLN A 72 1.10 -4.82 -3.43
C GLN A 72 -0.21 -4.03 -3.31
N GLU A 73 -1.20 -4.57 -2.60
CA GLU A 73 -2.50 -3.92 -2.37
C GLU A 73 -2.46 -2.88 -1.24
N SER A 74 -1.32 -2.75 -0.54
CA SER A 74 -1.16 -1.83 0.58
C SER A 74 -0.45 -0.54 0.19
N THR A 75 -0.55 0.47 1.06
CA THR A 75 0.21 1.71 0.94
C THR A 75 1.57 1.61 1.66
N ILE A 76 2.51 2.46 1.27
CA ILE A 76 3.82 2.56 1.95
C ILE A 76 3.65 2.93 3.43
N ASP A 77 2.69 3.77 3.76
CA ASP A 77 2.44 4.17 5.15
C ASP A 77 1.89 3.02 5.99
N GLU A 78 1.04 2.14 5.41
CA GLU A 78 0.61 0.90 6.08
C GLU A 78 1.77 -0.07 6.31
N LEU A 79 2.63 -0.26 5.32
CA LEU A 79 3.82 -1.10 5.46
C LEU A 79 4.79 -0.54 6.49
N ASN A 80 4.97 0.78 6.52
CA ASN A 80 5.79 1.43 7.53
C ASN A 80 5.19 1.30 8.92
N TYR A 81 3.88 1.43 9.05
CA TYR A 81 3.17 1.23 10.31
C TYR A 81 3.33 -0.22 10.82
N LEU A 82 3.13 -1.22 9.94
CA LEU A 82 3.42 -2.62 10.29
C LEU A 82 4.87 -2.79 10.74
N GLY A 83 5.84 -2.29 9.96
CA GLY A 83 7.26 -2.34 10.31
C GLY A 83 7.56 -1.74 11.68
N LYS A 84 6.93 -0.61 12.03
CA LYS A 84 7.08 0.02 13.35
C LYS A 84 6.51 -0.83 14.48
N LEU A 85 5.34 -1.43 14.30
CA LEU A 85 4.77 -2.34 15.31
C LEU A 85 5.68 -3.55 15.55
N LEU A 86 6.19 -4.15 14.48
CA LEU A 86 7.09 -5.28 14.57
C LEU A 86 8.44 -4.89 15.20
N GLU A 87 9.02 -3.74 14.86
CA GLU A 87 10.28 -3.24 15.46
C GLU A 87 10.20 -3.16 17.00
N MET A 88 9.01 -2.85 17.54
CA MET A 88 8.79 -2.69 18.99
C MET A 88 8.59 -4.04 19.72
N GLN A 89 8.41 -5.15 19.00
CA GLN A 89 8.17 -6.46 19.61
C GLN A 89 9.44 -7.08 20.19
N GLY A 90 9.30 -7.77 21.34
CA GLY A 90 10.32 -8.65 21.87
C GLY A 90 10.39 -10.01 21.13
N ASP A 91 11.38 -10.84 21.45
CA ASP A 91 11.60 -12.12 20.77
C ASP A 91 10.41 -13.08 20.89
N GLU A 92 9.72 -13.08 22.03
CA GLU A 92 8.54 -13.92 22.24
C GLU A 92 7.39 -13.49 21.32
N ASP A 93 7.10 -12.18 21.25
CA ASP A 93 6.04 -11.64 20.40
C ASP A 93 6.34 -11.82 18.93
N ARG A 94 7.61 -11.70 18.51
CA ARG A 94 8.04 -11.98 17.13
C ARG A 94 7.75 -13.43 16.72
N ASN A 95 8.11 -14.39 17.58
CA ASN A 95 7.84 -15.80 17.32
C ASN A 95 6.34 -16.06 17.25
N LYS A 96 5.57 -15.45 18.15
CA LYS A 96 4.11 -15.56 18.20
C LYS A 96 3.47 -14.94 16.96
N PHE A 97 3.90 -13.75 16.53
CA PHE A 97 3.45 -13.11 15.30
C PHE A 97 3.69 -13.99 14.08
N THR A 98 4.93 -14.47 13.91
CA THR A 98 5.30 -15.35 12.78
C THR A 98 4.45 -16.61 12.75
N ALA A 99 4.27 -17.28 13.91
CA ALA A 99 3.42 -18.46 14.01
C ALA A 99 1.94 -18.15 13.70
N ALA A 100 1.41 -17.00 14.17
CA ALA A 100 0.03 -16.58 13.92
C ALA A 100 -0.21 -16.23 12.45
N VAL A 101 0.76 -15.63 11.73
CA VAL A 101 0.70 -15.45 10.28
C VAL A 101 0.59 -16.79 9.57
N THR A 102 1.36 -17.80 10.00
CA THR A 102 1.31 -19.17 9.44
C THR A 102 -0.05 -19.85 9.70
N LEU A 103 -0.68 -19.59 10.85
CA LEU A 103 -2.03 -20.07 11.14
C LEU A 103 -3.09 -19.48 10.17
N GLY A 104 -2.86 -18.26 9.66
CA GLY A 104 -3.58 -17.69 8.51
C GLY A 104 -4.92 -17.04 8.83
N GLU A 105 -5.35 -16.95 10.09
CA GLU A 105 -6.66 -16.39 10.44
C GLU A 105 -6.77 -14.88 10.15
N HIS A 106 -5.68 -14.13 10.31
CA HIS A 106 -5.61 -12.67 10.14
C HIS A 106 -4.36 -12.26 9.35
N ALA A 107 -4.18 -12.82 8.15
CA ALA A 107 -3.02 -12.60 7.27
C ALA A 107 -3.42 -12.27 5.81
N GLY A 108 -4.70 -11.97 5.56
CA GLY A 108 -5.22 -11.73 4.22
C GLY A 108 -4.91 -10.35 3.64
N SER A 109 -4.49 -9.40 4.47
CA SER A 109 -4.13 -8.03 4.07
C SER A 109 -3.12 -7.42 5.04
N VAL A 110 -2.41 -6.35 4.66
CA VAL A 110 -1.54 -5.60 5.58
C VAL A 110 -2.33 -5.00 6.74
N LYS A 111 -3.58 -4.60 6.51
CA LYS A 111 -4.51 -4.22 7.58
C LYS A 111 -4.68 -5.35 8.61
N ASP A 112 -4.86 -6.59 8.16
CA ASP A 112 -5.00 -7.74 9.05
C ASP A 112 -3.71 -7.99 9.83
N LEU A 113 -2.54 -7.90 9.18
CA LEU A 113 -1.23 -8.04 9.82
C LEU A 113 -0.99 -6.95 10.89
N ILE A 114 -1.39 -5.70 10.63
CA ILE A 114 -1.33 -4.60 11.61
C ILE A 114 -2.19 -4.92 12.83
N ASN A 115 -3.41 -5.41 12.62
CA ASN A 115 -4.29 -5.80 13.72
C ASN A 115 -3.76 -7.05 14.45
N LEU A 116 -3.22 -8.03 13.71
CA LEU A 116 -2.60 -9.22 14.30
C LEU A 116 -1.44 -8.86 15.23
N ALA A 117 -0.54 -7.96 14.79
CA ALA A 117 0.58 -7.49 15.59
C ALA A 117 0.16 -6.82 16.92
N GLN A 118 -1.09 -6.36 17.02
CA GLN A 118 -1.67 -5.70 18.21
C GLN A 118 -2.61 -6.62 19.03
N ASN A 119 -2.80 -7.87 18.60
CA ASN A 119 -3.70 -8.84 19.25
C ASN A 119 -3.01 -10.19 19.49
N LEU A 120 -1.71 -10.19 19.78
CA LEU A 120 -0.96 -11.42 20.03
C LEU A 120 -1.40 -12.16 21.31
N ASP A 121 -2.10 -11.48 22.20
CA ASP A 121 -2.76 -12.06 23.37
C ASP A 121 -3.95 -12.97 23.02
N CYS A 122 -4.46 -12.91 21.79
CA CYS A 122 -5.45 -13.85 21.27
C CYS A 122 -4.89 -15.23 20.93
N TYR A 123 -3.57 -15.43 21.05
CA TYR A 123 -2.90 -16.67 20.66
C TYR A 123 -2.07 -17.23 21.80
N TRP A 124 -2.13 -18.55 21.96
CA TRP A 124 -1.19 -19.31 22.78
C TRP A 124 -0.17 -20.00 21.89
N ILE A 125 1.11 -19.89 22.25
CA ILE A 125 2.20 -20.58 21.58
C ILE A 125 2.98 -21.44 22.60
N TYR A 126 3.30 -22.65 22.19
CA TYR A 126 4.16 -23.59 22.95
C TYR A 126 5.42 -23.88 22.15
N PRO A 127 6.52 -23.15 22.39
CA PRO A 127 7.72 -23.19 21.54
C PRO A 127 8.42 -24.55 21.51
N THR A 128 8.25 -25.37 22.53
CA THR A 128 8.88 -26.71 22.64
C THR A 128 8.03 -27.82 22.04
N VAL A 129 6.77 -27.55 21.71
CA VAL A 129 5.81 -28.53 21.21
C VAL A 129 5.88 -28.56 19.68
N ARG A 130 6.29 -29.67 19.10
CA ARG A 130 6.52 -29.85 17.66
C ARG A 130 5.67 -30.94 17.03
N THR A 131 5.16 -31.87 17.85
CA THR A 131 4.37 -33.01 17.43
C THR A 131 3.14 -33.18 18.30
N GLU A 132 2.19 -34.02 17.85
CA GLU A 132 1.04 -34.42 18.64
C GLU A 132 1.45 -35.09 19.95
N ALA A 133 2.51 -35.92 19.92
CA ALA A 133 3.04 -36.55 21.12
C ALA A 133 3.61 -35.53 22.11
N ASP A 134 4.39 -34.54 21.63
CA ASP A 134 4.91 -33.46 22.50
C ASP A 134 3.76 -32.67 23.12
N TYR A 135 2.68 -32.40 22.36
CA TYR A 135 1.53 -31.69 22.88
C TYR A 135 0.81 -32.52 23.96
N GLY A 136 0.62 -33.81 23.73
CA GLY A 136 0.05 -34.69 24.74
C GLY A 136 0.88 -34.76 26.03
N TYR A 137 2.22 -34.82 25.93
CA TYR A 137 3.12 -34.74 27.08
C TYR A 137 2.98 -33.39 27.79
N TYR A 138 2.96 -32.29 27.05
CA TYR A 138 2.85 -30.95 27.61
C TYR A 138 1.54 -30.79 28.42
N LEU A 139 0.42 -31.24 27.85
CA LEU A 139 -0.89 -31.15 28.50
C LEU A 139 -0.98 -31.97 29.79
N ILE A 140 -0.38 -33.16 29.81
CA ILE A 140 -0.47 -34.10 30.93
C ILE A 140 0.61 -33.84 31.99
N ASP A 141 1.86 -33.62 31.57
CA ASP A 141 3.00 -33.59 32.49
C ASP A 141 3.37 -32.15 32.93
N GLU A 142 3.04 -31.14 32.12
CA GLU A 142 3.34 -29.73 32.46
C GLU A 142 2.10 -28.96 32.93
N LEU A 143 0.94 -29.23 32.34
CA LEU A 143 -0.31 -28.51 32.69
C LEU A 143 -1.23 -29.30 33.61
N ASP A 144 -0.90 -30.58 33.93
CA ASP A 144 -1.70 -31.47 34.78
C ASP A 144 -3.20 -31.54 34.36
N GLU A 145 -3.49 -31.46 33.01
CA GLU A 145 -4.86 -31.46 32.50
C GLU A 145 -5.66 -32.70 32.93
N LEU A 146 -4.95 -33.83 33.14
CA LEU A 146 -5.48 -35.03 33.76
C LEU A 146 -4.54 -35.47 34.89
N GLU A 147 -5.07 -35.65 36.08
CA GLU A 147 -4.35 -36.22 37.24
C GLU A 147 -4.15 -37.72 36.98
N LEU A 148 -2.98 -38.10 36.46
CA LEU A 148 -2.60 -39.51 36.25
C LEU A 148 -1.57 -39.96 37.28
N PRO A 149 -1.82 -41.12 37.93
CA PRO A 149 -0.77 -41.75 38.76
C PRO A 149 0.48 -42.03 37.89
N GLU A 150 1.67 -41.83 38.47
CA GLU A 150 2.95 -42.06 37.75
C GLU A 150 3.06 -43.44 37.10
N GLU A 151 2.44 -44.47 37.71
CA GLU A 151 2.40 -45.80 37.15
C GLU A 151 1.53 -45.92 35.92
N ALA A 152 0.49 -45.09 35.79
CA ALA A 152 -0.44 -45.04 34.64
C ALA A 152 0.16 -44.25 33.50
N LYS A 153 0.97 -43.24 33.74
CA LYS A 153 1.63 -42.42 32.71
C LYS A 153 2.43 -43.25 31.71
N LYS A 154 3.05 -44.37 32.16
CA LYS A 154 3.83 -45.32 31.32
C LYS A 154 2.98 -46.00 30.23
N TYR A 155 1.69 -46.09 30.41
CA TYR A 155 0.74 -46.73 29.50
C TYR A 155 -0.19 -45.72 28.82
N PHE A 156 -0.03 -44.43 29.12
CA PHE A 156 -0.86 -43.40 28.56
C PHE A 156 -0.49 -43.13 27.09
N LYS A 157 -1.50 -42.89 26.28
CA LYS A 157 -1.36 -42.66 24.85
C LYS A 157 -1.28 -41.18 24.54
N TYR A 158 -0.11 -40.60 24.81
CA TYR A 158 0.14 -39.18 24.67
C TYR A 158 -0.11 -38.67 23.26
N GLU A 159 0.29 -39.38 22.21
CA GLU A 159 0.10 -38.98 20.81
C GLU A 159 -1.39 -38.89 20.45
N GLU A 160 -2.18 -39.92 20.81
CA GLU A 160 -3.62 -39.89 20.54
C GLU A 160 -4.31 -38.78 21.32
N TYR A 161 -3.93 -38.55 22.56
CA TYR A 161 -4.46 -37.49 23.39
C TYR A 161 -4.13 -36.08 22.81
N GLY A 162 -2.86 -35.88 22.44
CA GLY A 162 -2.41 -34.66 21.79
C GLY A 162 -3.11 -34.39 20.44
N ARG A 163 -3.31 -35.44 19.64
CA ARG A 163 -4.07 -35.33 18.38
C ARG A 163 -5.50 -34.86 18.59
N ASP A 164 -6.19 -35.43 19.59
CA ASP A 164 -7.55 -35.00 19.91
C ASP A 164 -7.59 -33.56 20.41
N ALA A 165 -6.59 -33.15 21.19
CA ALA A 165 -6.43 -31.76 21.65
C ALA A 165 -6.18 -30.79 20.48
N VAL A 166 -5.30 -31.13 19.54
CA VAL A 166 -5.04 -30.33 18.32
C VAL A 166 -6.33 -30.13 17.52
N LEU A 167 -7.14 -31.18 17.36
CA LEU A 167 -8.42 -31.07 16.65
C LEU A 167 -9.42 -30.16 17.37
N LYS A 168 -9.43 -30.19 18.69
CA LYS A 168 -10.29 -29.35 19.54
C LYS A 168 -9.87 -27.88 19.47
N ASP A 169 -8.60 -27.59 19.59
CA ASP A 169 -8.04 -26.25 19.61
C ASP A 169 -7.94 -25.63 18.22
N ARG A 170 -7.98 -26.45 17.17
CA ARG A 170 -7.78 -26.02 15.77
C ARG A 170 -6.42 -25.34 15.55
N GLY A 171 -5.43 -25.74 16.33
CA GLY A 171 -4.08 -25.19 16.25
C GLY A 171 -3.26 -25.80 15.15
N GLN A 172 -2.05 -25.29 15.00
CA GLN A 172 -1.08 -25.72 13.98
C GLN A 172 0.32 -25.82 14.54
N PHE A 173 1.08 -26.83 14.09
CA PHE A 173 2.52 -26.92 14.34
C PHE A 173 3.25 -26.03 13.31
N THR A 174 4.12 -25.16 13.82
CA THR A 174 4.93 -24.23 13.03
C THR A 174 6.40 -24.38 13.40
N ASP A 175 7.30 -23.73 12.68
CA ASP A 175 8.72 -23.68 13.04
C ASP A 175 8.97 -22.97 14.38
N GLN A 176 8.03 -22.15 14.87
CA GLN A 176 8.09 -21.47 16.15
C GLN A 176 7.50 -22.30 17.30
N GLY A 177 6.76 -23.36 17.01
CA GLY A 177 6.08 -24.22 17.97
C GLY A 177 4.64 -24.51 17.59
N TYR A 178 3.89 -25.08 18.52
CA TYR A 178 2.45 -25.26 18.38
C TYR A 178 1.72 -23.99 18.76
N ILE A 179 0.83 -23.52 17.89
CA ILE A 179 0.04 -22.29 18.09
C ILE A 179 -1.45 -22.55 17.87
N TYR A 180 -2.30 -21.89 18.64
CA TYR A 180 -3.74 -21.87 18.44
C TYR A 180 -4.37 -20.56 18.96
N ASN A 181 -5.56 -20.23 18.44
CA ASN A 181 -6.35 -19.09 18.89
C ASN A 181 -7.06 -19.47 20.21
N ASN A 182 -6.83 -18.68 21.26
CA ASN A 182 -7.34 -18.97 22.61
C ASN A 182 -8.79 -18.47 22.85
N GLY A 183 -9.42 -17.88 21.82
CA GLY A 183 -10.79 -17.38 21.89
C GLY A 183 -10.94 -16.01 22.55
N ASN A 184 -9.85 -15.32 22.89
CA ASN A 184 -9.92 -13.93 23.31
C ASN A 184 -10.50 -13.03 22.23
N THR A 185 -11.08 -11.90 22.61
CA THR A 185 -11.68 -10.97 21.66
C THR A 185 -10.61 -10.29 20.81
N PHE A 186 -10.60 -10.58 19.53
CA PHE A 186 -9.74 -9.89 18.56
C PHE A 186 -10.28 -8.48 18.28
N SER A 187 -9.51 -7.45 18.62
CA SER A 187 -9.92 -6.05 18.50
C SER A 187 -9.40 -5.45 17.18
N GLN A 188 -10.28 -4.76 16.46
CA GLN A 188 -9.90 -4.11 15.21
C GLN A 188 -9.43 -2.67 15.49
N TRP A 189 -8.14 -2.51 15.81
CA TRP A 189 -7.50 -1.24 16.13
C TRP A 189 -7.26 -0.36 14.89
N TYR A 190 -6.95 -0.98 13.77
CA TYR A 190 -6.74 -0.32 12.49
C TYR A 190 -7.82 -0.73 11.50
N ASN A 191 -8.52 0.25 10.91
CA ASN A 191 -9.67 0.02 10.01
C ASN A 191 -9.31 0.14 8.51
N GLY A 192 -8.03 0.29 8.16
CA GLY A 192 -7.59 0.47 6.78
C GLY A 192 -7.78 1.90 6.28
N ARG A 193 -7.87 2.90 7.17
CA ARG A 193 -7.99 4.30 6.79
C ARG A 193 -6.66 4.99 7.01
N GLU A 194 -6.23 5.77 6.03
CA GLU A 194 -4.99 6.55 6.14
C GLU A 194 -4.93 7.43 7.40
N ASN A 195 -6.07 7.99 7.82
CA ASN A 195 -6.14 8.83 9.02
C ASN A 195 -5.97 8.06 10.34
N ASP A 196 -6.10 6.74 10.34
CA ASP A 196 -5.91 5.90 11.52
C ASP A 196 -4.41 5.55 11.70
N ILE A 197 -3.56 5.81 10.72
CA ILE A 197 -2.11 5.66 10.83
C ILE A 197 -1.55 6.85 11.61
N PRO A 198 -0.78 6.61 12.71
CA PRO A 198 -0.10 7.67 13.44
C PRO A 198 0.78 8.53 12.52
N LYS A 199 0.75 9.86 12.73
CA LYS A 199 1.46 10.81 11.85
C LYS A 199 2.96 10.56 11.77
N GLU A 200 3.56 10.10 12.87
CA GLU A 200 4.96 9.75 12.97
C GLU A 200 5.38 8.53 12.14
N TYR A 201 4.41 7.74 11.66
CA TYR A 201 4.66 6.56 10.82
C TYR A 201 4.37 6.81 9.34
N LYS A 202 3.82 7.98 9.01
CA LYS A 202 3.58 8.40 7.63
C LYS A 202 4.87 8.91 7.01
N VAL A 203 5.26 8.28 5.91
CA VAL A 203 6.51 8.58 5.19
C VAL A 203 6.28 8.81 3.70
N MET A 204 5.07 8.47 3.21
CA MET A 204 4.78 8.50 1.79
C MET A 204 4.76 9.93 1.25
N SER A 205 5.73 10.24 0.42
CA SER A 205 5.76 11.42 -0.44
C SER A 205 6.70 11.14 -1.61
N PHE A 206 6.55 11.91 -2.69
CA PHE A 206 7.42 11.75 -3.86
C PHE A 206 8.53 12.80 -3.84
N PRO A 207 9.77 12.42 -4.22
CA PRO A 207 10.88 13.36 -4.27
C PRO A 207 10.68 14.37 -5.40
N GLU A 208 11.10 15.61 -5.14
CA GLU A 208 11.17 16.64 -6.18
C GLU A 208 12.16 16.23 -7.28
N PRO A 209 11.87 16.52 -8.56
CA PRO A 209 12.79 16.28 -9.65
C PRO A 209 14.07 17.09 -9.46
N GLU A 210 15.21 16.48 -9.81
CA GLU A 210 16.49 17.21 -9.80
C GLU A 210 16.53 18.13 -11.01
N HIS A 211 16.22 19.41 -10.82
CA HIS A 211 16.49 20.42 -11.84
C HIS A 211 18.01 20.62 -11.94
N PRO A 212 18.60 20.57 -13.15
CA PRO A 212 20.00 20.87 -13.31
C PRO A 212 20.29 22.28 -12.77
N THR A 213 21.16 22.38 -11.78
CA THR A 213 21.63 23.68 -11.27
C THR A 213 22.36 24.41 -12.38
N PRO A 214 22.25 25.76 -12.50
CA PRO A 214 22.93 26.55 -13.55
C PRO A 214 24.42 26.28 -13.67
N ASP A 215 25.08 25.90 -12.60
CA ASP A 215 26.54 25.58 -12.57
C ASP A 215 26.90 24.28 -13.35
N LYS A 216 25.98 23.42 -13.71
CA LYS A 216 26.26 22.25 -14.55
C LYS A 216 26.15 22.54 -16.06
N LEU A 217 25.53 23.66 -16.44
CA LEU A 217 25.35 24.05 -17.83
C LEU A 217 26.55 24.77 -18.41
N GLU A 218 27.48 25.27 -17.58
CA GLU A 218 28.69 26.02 -18.04
C GLU A 218 29.89 25.14 -18.47
N LYS A 219 29.81 23.81 -18.38
CA LYS A 219 30.92 22.92 -18.72
C LYS A 219 30.86 22.24 -20.08
N ASP A 220 29.76 22.34 -20.82
CA ASP A 220 29.60 21.68 -22.12
C ASP A 220 29.41 22.64 -23.31
N GLU A 221 29.56 23.96 -23.13
CA GLU A 221 29.56 24.88 -24.26
C GLU A 221 31.01 25.29 -24.65
N ALA A 222 31.60 24.45 -25.52
CA ALA A 222 32.60 24.93 -26.47
C ALA A 222 31.88 25.14 -27.80
N ALA A 223 31.74 26.40 -28.19
CA ALA A 223 31.11 26.86 -29.43
C ALA A 223 31.73 26.23 -30.70
N PRO A 224 31.01 26.15 -31.85
CA PRO A 224 30.97 27.33 -32.70
C PRO A 224 29.72 27.58 -33.55
N GLU A 225 29.67 28.78 -34.04
CA GLU A 225 29.17 29.33 -35.31
C GLU A 225 27.71 29.75 -35.42
N GLN A 226 27.65 31.05 -35.68
CA GLN A 226 26.51 31.86 -36.07
C GLN A 226 25.87 31.41 -37.37
N GLU A 227 24.56 31.25 -37.39
CA GLU A 227 23.75 31.43 -38.59
C GLU A 227 22.67 32.49 -38.31
N GLU A 228 22.55 33.38 -39.28
CA GLU A 228 21.70 34.58 -39.29
C GLU A 228 20.20 34.27 -39.29
N PRO A 229 19.35 35.23 -38.88
CA PRO A 229 17.93 34.99 -38.62
C PRO A 229 17.11 34.97 -39.90
N GLN A 230 16.28 33.98 -40.08
CA GLN A 230 15.18 34.00 -41.04
C GLN A 230 13.89 34.50 -40.35
N PRO A 231 13.10 35.33 -41.08
CA PRO A 231 11.97 36.07 -40.51
C PRO A 231 10.68 35.27 -40.51
N GLY A 232 9.95 35.38 -39.40
CA GLY A 232 8.50 35.34 -39.42
C GLY A 232 7.80 34.04 -39.22
N THR A 233 7.59 33.65 -37.97
CA THR A 233 6.37 32.88 -37.63
C THR A 233 5.50 33.80 -36.73
N GLN A 234 4.33 34.16 -37.26
CA GLN A 234 3.33 34.98 -36.61
C GLN A 234 2.92 34.28 -35.30
N GLN A 235 3.08 34.97 -34.19
CA GLN A 235 2.46 34.63 -32.94
C GLN A 235 0.95 34.71 -33.12
N GLU A 236 0.26 33.58 -33.07
CA GLU A 236 -1.20 33.57 -32.90
C GLU A 236 -1.55 34.29 -31.60
N PRO A 237 -2.58 35.13 -31.60
CA PRO A 237 -3.07 35.80 -30.41
C PRO A 237 -3.50 34.74 -29.38
N PRO A 238 -3.35 35.02 -28.06
CA PRO A 238 -3.75 34.09 -27.02
C PRO A 238 -5.23 33.69 -27.22
N PRO A 239 -5.57 32.39 -27.12
CA PRO A 239 -6.94 31.93 -27.33
C PRO A 239 -7.90 32.63 -26.36
N GLN A 240 -8.97 33.18 -26.90
CA GLN A 240 -10.00 33.78 -26.07
C GLN A 240 -10.60 32.72 -25.14
N PRO A 241 -10.91 33.08 -23.87
CA PRO A 241 -11.50 32.14 -22.91
C PRO A 241 -12.80 31.57 -23.46
N ARG A 242 -12.85 30.24 -23.62
CA ARG A 242 -14.06 29.53 -24.06
C ARG A 242 -15.15 29.65 -22.98
N PRO A 243 -16.41 29.82 -23.36
CA PRO A 243 -17.54 29.90 -22.41
C PRO A 243 -17.65 28.56 -21.65
N VAL A 244 -18.04 28.65 -20.37
CA VAL A 244 -18.36 27.48 -19.55
C VAL A 244 -19.65 26.85 -20.10
N ASN A 245 -19.66 25.55 -20.32
CA ASN A 245 -20.83 24.76 -20.66
C ASN A 245 -21.34 24.00 -19.41
N PRO A 246 -22.11 24.64 -18.52
CA PRO A 246 -22.54 24.02 -17.29
C PRO A 246 -23.45 22.81 -17.57
N ILE A 247 -23.26 21.72 -16.86
CA ILE A 247 -24.22 20.63 -16.83
C ILE A 247 -25.41 21.08 -16.00
N ILE A 248 -26.52 21.42 -16.69
CA ILE A 248 -27.76 21.80 -16.04
C ILE A 248 -28.52 20.52 -15.71
N LEU A 249 -28.73 20.25 -14.41
CA LEU A 249 -29.53 19.14 -13.92
C LEU A 249 -31.00 19.59 -13.87
N THR A 250 -31.87 18.78 -14.47
CA THR A 250 -33.30 19.07 -14.55
C THR A 250 -34.12 18.33 -13.50
N ALA A 251 -33.56 17.28 -12.90
CA ALA A 251 -34.21 16.48 -11.87
C ALA A 251 -34.24 17.17 -10.51
N ASP A 252 -35.35 17.02 -9.77
CA ASP A 252 -35.52 17.60 -8.44
C ASP A 252 -35.01 16.69 -7.31
N LYS A 253 -35.09 15.36 -7.50
CA LYS A 253 -34.73 14.38 -6.47
C LYS A 253 -33.27 13.99 -6.54
N PRO A 254 -32.59 13.77 -5.40
CA PRO A 254 -31.15 13.43 -5.36
C PRO A 254 -30.80 12.18 -6.20
N ALA A 255 -31.61 11.13 -6.18
CA ALA A 255 -31.37 9.91 -6.95
C ALA A 255 -31.48 10.13 -8.46
N GLU A 256 -32.41 10.98 -8.89
CA GLU A 256 -32.60 11.32 -10.31
C GLU A 256 -31.46 12.24 -10.79
N LYS A 257 -30.95 13.15 -9.93
CA LYS A 257 -29.76 13.97 -10.21
C LYS A 257 -28.52 13.12 -10.42
N ILE A 258 -28.31 12.12 -9.57
CA ILE A 258 -27.20 11.19 -9.71
C ILE A 258 -27.29 10.45 -11.04
N LYS A 259 -28.48 9.99 -11.41
CA LYS A 259 -28.69 9.32 -12.70
C LYS A 259 -28.38 10.24 -13.87
N GLU A 260 -28.87 11.50 -13.87
CA GLU A 260 -28.55 12.49 -14.91
C GLU A 260 -27.04 12.71 -15.04
N ILE A 261 -26.30 12.80 -13.93
CA ILE A 261 -24.83 12.93 -13.95
C ILE A 261 -24.18 11.68 -14.55
N THR A 262 -24.66 10.47 -14.17
CA THR A 262 -24.12 9.22 -14.70
C THR A 262 -24.37 9.12 -16.21
N ASP A 263 -25.58 9.42 -16.66
CA ASP A 263 -25.92 9.40 -18.10
C ASP A 263 -25.05 10.40 -18.90
N ARG A 264 -24.73 11.56 -18.30
CA ARG A 264 -23.81 12.54 -18.92
C ARG A 264 -22.36 12.08 -18.96
N LEU A 265 -21.91 11.38 -17.92
CA LEU A 265 -20.58 10.78 -17.90
C LEU A 265 -20.45 9.69 -18.97
N GLU A 266 -21.46 8.82 -19.13
CA GLU A 266 -21.48 7.80 -20.18
C GLU A 266 -21.43 8.43 -21.58
N GLN A 267 -22.15 9.53 -21.79
CA GLN A 267 -22.08 10.29 -23.04
C GLN A 267 -20.68 10.90 -23.26
N GLY A 268 -20.08 11.47 -22.19
CA GLY A 268 -18.72 12.03 -22.25
C GLY A 268 -17.66 10.98 -22.57
N ILE A 269 -17.79 9.77 -22.03
CA ILE A 269 -16.92 8.64 -22.34
C ILE A 269 -17.03 8.27 -23.83
N THR A 270 -18.26 8.22 -24.36
CA THR A 270 -18.51 7.94 -25.79
C THR A 270 -17.88 9.01 -26.66
N ASP A 271 -17.98 10.29 -26.28
CA ASP A 271 -17.43 11.43 -27.02
C ASP A 271 -15.88 11.46 -26.99
N LEU A 272 -15.22 10.78 -26.02
CA LEU A 272 -13.76 10.64 -25.97
C LEU A 272 -13.16 9.80 -27.12
N PHE A 273 -13.97 9.01 -27.83
CA PHE A 273 -13.51 8.33 -29.03
C PHE A 273 -13.27 9.27 -30.23
N ASP A 274 -13.71 10.54 -30.13
CA ASP A 274 -13.32 11.60 -31.04
C ASP A 274 -11.90 12.10 -30.73
N SER A 275 -10.99 12.08 -31.72
CA SER A 275 -9.56 12.37 -31.52
C SER A 275 -9.28 13.79 -31.00
N GLU A 276 -10.09 14.79 -31.34
CA GLU A 276 -9.92 16.16 -30.84
C GLU A 276 -10.36 16.29 -29.37
N ARG A 277 -11.47 15.67 -29.02
CA ARG A 277 -11.95 15.63 -27.63
C ARG A 277 -11.04 14.82 -26.73
N TYR A 278 -10.44 13.75 -27.25
CA TYR A 278 -9.43 12.98 -26.51
C TYR A 278 -8.19 13.81 -26.20
N LYS A 279 -7.70 14.63 -27.15
CA LYS A 279 -6.59 15.56 -26.90
C LYS A 279 -6.95 16.61 -25.83
N GLU A 280 -8.16 17.20 -25.90
CA GLU A 280 -8.65 18.14 -24.86
C GLU A 280 -8.71 17.48 -23.48
N TYR A 281 -9.20 16.23 -23.41
CA TYR A 281 -9.22 15.46 -22.18
C TYR A 281 -7.82 15.23 -21.61
N LEU A 282 -6.84 14.82 -22.45
CA LEU A 282 -5.46 14.63 -22.02
C LEU A 282 -4.82 15.92 -21.51
N GLN A 283 -5.11 17.07 -22.11
CA GLN A 283 -4.66 18.38 -21.63
C GLN A 283 -5.26 18.73 -20.26
N VAL A 284 -6.53 18.43 -20.04
CA VAL A 284 -7.19 18.63 -18.74
C VAL A 284 -6.61 17.68 -17.70
N MET A 285 -6.41 16.41 -18.05
CA MET A 285 -5.83 15.41 -17.18
C MET A 285 -4.42 15.78 -16.73
N SER A 286 -3.60 16.33 -17.64
CA SER A 286 -2.24 16.79 -17.31
C SER A 286 -2.21 17.93 -16.31
N LYS A 287 -3.22 18.81 -16.32
CA LYS A 287 -3.35 19.93 -15.37
C LYS A 287 -3.97 19.53 -14.03
N PHE A 288 -4.90 18.58 -14.07
CA PHE A 288 -5.75 18.21 -12.93
C PHE A 288 -5.57 16.72 -12.53
N HIS A 289 -4.33 16.25 -12.53
CA HIS A 289 -3.96 14.85 -12.27
C HIS A 289 -4.36 14.33 -10.88
N ASN A 290 -4.65 15.21 -9.92
CA ASN A 290 -5.14 14.85 -8.59
C ASN A 290 -6.64 14.56 -8.51
N TYR A 291 -7.36 14.71 -9.63
CA TYR A 291 -8.79 14.43 -9.69
C TYR A 291 -9.06 13.04 -10.26
N SER A 292 -10.16 12.42 -9.82
CA SER A 292 -10.59 11.14 -10.39
C SER A 292 -10.93 11.27 -11.88
N PHE A 293 -10.87 10.14 -12.62
CA PHE A 293 -11.26 10.06 -14.02
C PHE A 293 -12.58 10.79 -14.32
N ASN A 294 -13.63 10.47 -13.52
CA ASN A 294 -14.95 11.09 -13.70
C ASN A 294 -14.93 12.61 -13.53
N ASN A 295 -14.20 13.11 -12.53
CA ASN A 295 -14.07 14.54 -12.31
C ASN A 295 -13.28 15.22 -13.43
N THR A 296 -12.18 14.60 -13.88
CA THR A 296 -11.38 15.12 -15.00
C THR A 296 -12.19 15.17 -16.29
N LEU A 297 -13.01 14.13 -16.54
CA LEU A 297 -13.92 14.11 -17.68
C LEU A 297 -14.98 15.21 -17.60
N LEU A 298 -15.60 15.42 -16.43
CA LEU A 298 -16.56 16.52 -16.22
C LEU A 298 -15.92 17.89 -16.44
N ILE A 299 -14.65 18.09 -16.05
CA ILE A 299 -13.90 19.31 -16.29
C ILE A 299 -13.69 19.50 -17.81
N ALA A 300 -13.22 18.46 -18.51
CA ALA A 300 -13.00 18.52 -19.96
C ALA A 300 -14.29 18.85 -20.74
N MET A 301 -15.42 18.30 -20.30
CA MET A 301 -16.73 18.57 -20.91
C MET A 301 -17.22 19.99 -20.68
N GLN A 302 -16.97 20.56 -19.49
CA GLN A 302 -17.53 21.87 -19.09
C GLN A 302 -16.59 23.04 -19.40
N LYS A 303 -15.29 22.88 -19.09
CA LYS A 303 -14.30 23.96 -19.18
C LYS A 303 -12.88 23.39 -19.39
N PRO A 304 -12.56 22.91 -20.60
CA PRO A 304 -11.27 22.28 -20.87
C PRO A 304 -10.05 23.20 -20.71
N ASP A 305 -10.25 24.51 -20.78
CA ASP A 305 -9.23 25.55 -20.61
C ASP A 305 -9.14 26.08 -19.16
N ALA A 306 -9.80 25.44 -18.19
CA ALA A 306 -9.73 25.86 -16.79
C ALA A 306 -8.28 25.85 -16.28
N SER A 307 -7.92 26.86 -15.48
CA SER A 307 -6.62 26.95 -14.82
C SER A 307 -6.67 26.59 -13.33
N LEU A 308 -7.85 26.72 -12.71
CA LEU A 308 -8.09 26.41 -11.30
C LEU A 308 -9.47 25.80 -11.12
N ILE A 309 -9.54 24.71 -10.36
CA ILE A 309 -10.78 24.03 -10.00
C ILE A 309 -10.71 23.62 -8.53
N ALA A 310 -11.81 23.80 -7.82
CA ALA A 310 -11.94 23.35 -6.45
C ALA A 310 -13.38 22.92 -6.16
N GLY A 311 -13.56 22.02 -5.18
CA GLY A 311 -14.87 21.66 -4.70
C GLY A 311 -15.59 22.84 -4.01
N PHE A 312 -16.92 22.78 -3.95
CA PHE A 312 -17.77 23.85 -3.40
C PHE A 312 -17.30 24.35 -2.02
N ASN A 313 -16.95 23.43 -1.11
CA ASN A 313 -16.49 23.82 0.23
C ASN A 313 -15.13 24.53 0.22
N ALA A 314 -14.23 24.15 -0.68
CA ALA A 314 -12.94 24.81 -0.83
C ALA A 314 -13.10 26.22 -1.42
N TRP A 315 -13.96 26.40 -2.40
CA TRP A 315 -14.30 27.73 -2.94
C TRP A 315 -14.92 28.64 -1.87
N LYS A 316 -15.91 28.13 -1.13
CA LYS A 316 -16.59 28.89 -0.07
C LYS A 316 -15.67 29.37 1.05
N ASN A 317 -14.62 28.60 1.36
CA ASN A 317 -13.73 28.88 2.49
C ASN A 317 -12.48 29.69 2.11
N ASN A 318 -12.11 29.74 0.82
CA ASN A 318 -10.87 30.36 0.36
C ASN A 318 -11.08 31.54 -0.60
N PHE A 319 -12.28 31.74 -1.07
CA PHE A 319 -12.71 32.83 -1.98
C PHE A 319 -14.09 33.36 -1.57
#